data_ca0e2dedca86f212cfd92fade78d20f1
#
_entry.id   ca0e2dedca86f212cfd92fade78d20f1
#
_cell.length_a   1.000
_cell.length_b   1.000
_cell.length_c   1.000
_cell.angle_alpha   90.00
_cell.angle_beta   90.00
_cell.angle_gamma   90.00
#
_symmetry.space_group_name_H-M   'P 1'
#
loop_
_entity.id
_entity.type
_entity.pdbx_description
1 polymer ?
#
loop_
_entity_poly.entity_id
_entity_poly.type
_entity_poly.pdbx_seq_one_letter_code
_entity_poly.pdbx_strand_id
1 'polypeptide(L)'
;QSQMEEMGYNDLLYGWDLNHFIPTFMHPNEVLDGALISGSFMPCSSKWATYDFQNNPTIKRLYDEHGKSLNFLGVIMSNLNVSLEQKRRSAQSVAKMAKLLGADGAILAEEGYGNPDADFIECFVELENAGVKTVGITNECTGRDGKSQPLVTLDDKANAIVTCGNVSELIELPPMDVVIGELAALGRDGLSGGWEGDEKLGSSVREDGSIILENNSMFCGDQVCGWSPKTMAEF
;
A
#
# COMPACT_ATOMS: atom_id res chain seq x y z
N GLN A 1 -8.97 15.34 -4.90
CA GLN A 1 -9.26 15.37 -6.33
C GLN A 1 -8.16 14.62 -7.06
N SER A 2 -8.47 13.66 -7.92
CA SER A 2 -7.45 12.88 -8.58
C SER A 2 -6.68 13.73 -9.59
N GLN A 3 -5.37 13.47 -9.72
CA GLN A 3 -4.56 14.16 -10.74
C GLN A 3 -5.09 13.88 -12.16
N MET A 4 -5.76 12.77 -12.36
CA MET A 4 -6.38 12.44 -13.65
C MET A 4 -7.58 13.32 -13.96
N GLU A 5 -8.41 13.64 -12.97
CA GLU A 5 -9.49 14.64 -13.15
C GLU A 5 -8.94 16.00 -13.52
N GLU A 6 -7.88 16.44 -12.83
CA GLU A 6 -7.20 17.71 -13.11
C GLU A 6 -6.61 17.74 -14.53
N MET A 7 -6.16 16.59 -15.02
CA MET A 7 -5.62 16.44 -16.39
C MET A 7 -6.69 16.18 -17.45
N GLY A 8 -7.95 15.98 -17.06
CA GLY A 8 -9.06 15.74 -18.00
C GLY A 8 -9.04 14.37 -18.69
N TYR A 9 -8.39 13.39 -18.10
CA TYR A 9 -8.24 12.05 -18.68
C TYR A 9 -9.26 11.01 -18.19
N ASN A 10 -10.15 11.36 -17.27
CA ASN A 10 -11.11 10.42 -16.68
C ASN A 10 -11.97 9.68 -17.72
N ASP A 11 -12.38 10.35 -18.78
CA ASP A 11 -13.22 9.76 -19.82
C ASP A 11 -12.45 8.86 -20.80
N LEU A 12 -11.12 8.85 -20.71
CA LEU A 12 -10.24 8.13 -21.64
C LEU A 12 -9.64 6.85 -21.06
N LEU A 13 -9.79 6.63 -19.77
CA LEU A 13 -9.15 5.52 -19.09
C LEU A 13 -10.16 4.44 -18.71
N TYR A 14 -9.79 3.21 -18.99
CA TYR A 14 -10.50 2.04 -18.50
C TYR A 14 -10.27 1.87 -17.00
N GLY A 15 -11.35 1.57 -16.27
CA GLY A 15 -11.30 1.19 -14.87
C GLY A 15 -12.00 2.17 -13.93
N TRP A 16 -12.02 1.82 -12.66
CA TRP A 16 -12.65 2.58 -11.60
C TRP A 16 -11.69 3.57 -10.96
N ASP A 17 -12.11 4.83 -10.84
CA ASP A 17 -11.39 5.83 -10.05
C ASP A 17 -11.63 5.60 -8.56
N LEU A 18 -10.61 5.15 -7.85
CA LEU A 18 -10.69 4.81 -6.43
C LEU A 18 -10.87 6.02 -5.49
N ASN A 19 -10.72 7.25 -5.96
CA ASN A 19 -10.93 8.43 -5.12
C ASN A 19 -12.40 8.71 -4.79
N HIS A 20 -13.30 8.32 -5.69
CA HIS A 20 -14.75 8.56 -5.55
C HIS A 20 -15.53 7.27 -5.35
N PHE A 21 -14.88 6.29 -4.82
CA PHE A 21 -15.39 4.96 -4.65
C PHE A 21 -16.05 4.80 -3.28
N ILE A 22 -17.14 4.06 -3.22
CA ILE A 22 -17.67 3.55 -1.96
C ILE A 22 -17.21 2.10 -1.78
N PRO A 23 -17.11 1.58 -0.55
CA PRO A 23 -16.75 0.18 -0.35
C PRO A 23 -17.63 -0.73 -1.20
N THR A 24 -17.02 -1.57 -2.01
CA THR A 24 -17.73 -2.47 -2.93
C THR A 24 -17.05 -3.83 -3.00
N PHE A 25 -17.84 -4.84 -3.34
CA PHE A 25 -17.33 -6.18 -3.58
C PHE A 25 -17.00 -6.34 -5.07
N MET A 26 -15.83 -6.92 -5.33
CA MET A 26 -15.32 -7.17 -6.68
C MET A 26 -14.88 -8.62 -6.83
N HIS A 27 -15.05 -9.14 -8.02
CA HIS A 27 -14.41 -10.39 -8.37
C HIS A 27 -12.89 -10.18 -8.50
N PRO A 28 -12.04 -11.08 -7.99
CA PRO A 28 -10.59 -10.88 -8.06
C PRO A 28 -10.04 -10.66 -9.48
N ASN A 29 -10.68 -11.22 -10.51
CA ASN A 29 -10.28 -10.98 -11.89
C ASN A 29 -10.47 -9.53 -12.33
N GLU A 30 -11.49 -8.82 -11.78
CA GLU A 30 -11.68 -7.40 -12.08
C GLU A 30 -10.54 -6.55 -11.53
N VAL A 31 -9.95 -6.98 -10.41
CA VAL A 31 -8.75 -6.33 -9.86
C VAL A 31 -7.53 -6.62 -10.74
N LEU A 32 -7.36 -7.88 -11.18
CA LEU A 32 -6.19 -8.32 -11.93
C LEU A 32 -6.21 -7.91 -13.41
N ASP A 33 -7.35 -7.53 -13.99
CA ASP A 33 -7.45 -7.17 -15.40
C ASP A 33 -7.21 -5.68 -15.70
N GLY A 34 -6.95 -4.88 -14.67
CA GLY A 34 -6.72 -3.44 -14.80
C GLY A 34 -7.97 -2.59 -14.62
N ALA A 35 -9.06 -3.17 -14.09
CA ALA A 35 -10.29 -2.42 -13.81
C ALA A 35 -10.17 -1.41 -12.67
N LEU A 36 -9.04 -1.38 -11.96
CA LEU A 36 -8.76 -0.44 -10.89
C LEU A 36 -7.68 0.54 -11.31
N ILE A 37 -7.92 1.80 -11.02
CA ILE A 37 -6.99 2.90 -11.27
C ILE A 37 -6.83 3.67 -9.97
N SER A 38 -5.58 3.74 -9.46
CA SER A 38 -5.28 4.64 -8.36
C SER A 38 -5.42 6.09 -8.83
N GLY A 39 -6.09 6.90 -8.05
CA GLY A 39 -6.21 8.33 -8.31
C GLY A 39 -4.94 9.13 -8.04
N SER A 40 -3.87 8.48 -7.64
CA SER A 40 -2.59 9.13 -7.35
C SER A 40 -1.47 8.51 -8.17
N PHE A 41 -0.96 9.23 -9.15
CA PHE A 41 0.17 8.84 -9.99
C PHE A 41 1.50 9.36 -9.47
N MET A 42 1.59 9.72 -8.21
CA MET A 42 2.85 10.19 -7.65
C MET A 42 3.83 9.01 -7.58
N PRO A 43 4.88 9.00 -8.40
CA PRO A 43 5.99 8.08 -8.17
C PRO A 43 6.61 8.39 -6.80
N CYS A 44 7.21 7.38 -6.16
CA CYS A 44 7.85 7.54 -4.86
C CYS A 44 6.90 7.90 -3.71
N SER A 45 5.68 7.42 -3.77
CA SER A 45 4.80 7.37 -2.60
C SER A 45 4.20 5.97 -2.51
N SER A 46 3.80 5.53 -1.33
CA SER A 46 3.16 4.22 -1.13
C SER A 46 1.78 4.14 -1.78
N LYS A 47 1.71 4.52 -3.04
CA LYS A 47 0.50 4.55 -3.86
C LYS A 47 0.55 3.46 -4.91
N TRP A 48 -0.57 2.79 -5.08
CA TRP A 48 -0.68 1.70 -6.03
C TRP A 48 -1.00 2.22 -7.43
N ALA A 49 -0.23 1.79 -8.39
CA ALA A 49 -0.55 1.96 -9.80
C ALA A 49 -1.45 0.81 -10.28
N THR A 50 -2.07 0.97 -11.44
CA THR A 50 -2.83 -0.11 -12.09
C THR A 50 -2.00 -1.38 -12.23
N TYR A 51 -0.71 -1.23 -12.50
CA TYR A 51 0.25 -2.35 -12.58
C TYR A 51 0.33 -3.17 -11.27
N ASP A 52 0.29 -2.53 -10.12
CA ASP A 52 0.36 -3.19 -8.82
C ASP A 52 -0.92 -4.01 -8.57
N PHE A 53 -2.07 -3.48 -8.91
CA PHE A 53 -3.33 -4.24 -8.84
C PHE A 53 -3.34 -5.44 -9.78
N GLN A 54 -2.93 -5.27 -11.05
CA GLN A 54 -2.88 -6.33 -12.04
C GLN A 54 -1.97 -7.48 -11.65
N ASN A 55 -0.91 -7.19 -10.95
CA ASN A 55 0.09 -8.17 -10.56
C ASN A 55 0.06 -8.52 -9.07
N ASN A 56 -0.96 -8.09 -8.34
CA ASN A 56 -1.05 -8.26 -6.90
C ASN A 56 -0.74 -9.69 -6.44
N PRO A 57 0.38 -9.92 -5.73
CA PRO A 57 0.83 -11.25 -5.35
C PRO A 57 -0.06 -11.90 -4.30
N THR A 58 -0.68 -11.10 -3.43
CA THR A 58 -1.62 -11.60 -2.42
C THR A 58 -2.84 -12.23 -3.09
N ILE A 59 -3.44 -11.55 -4.08
CA ILE A 59 -4.57 -12.10 -4.84
C ILE A 59 -4.16 -13.37 -5.59
N LYS A 60 -3.00 -13.36 -6.26
CA LYS A 60 -2.48 -14.54 -6.96
C LYS A 60 -2.28 -15.72 -6.01
N ARG A 61 -1.70 -15.48 -4.83
CA ARG A 61 -1.52 -16.54 -3.82
C ARG A 61 -2.84 -17.06 -3.28
N LEU A 62 -3.82 -16.21 -3.06
CA LEU A 62 -5.17 -16.62 -2.64
C LEU A 62 -5.86 -17.50 -3.71
N TYR A 63 -5.64 -17.23 -4.99
CA TYR A 63 -6.09 -18.11 -6.06
C TYR A 63 -5.39 -19.47 -6.03
N ASP A 64 -4.09 -19.51 -5.81
CA ASP A 64 -3.33 -20.76 -5.72
C ASP A 64 -3.83 -21.66 -4.58
N GLU A 65 -4.31 -21.06 -3.49
CA GLU A 65 -4.81 -21.78 -2.32
C GLU A 65 -6.33 -22.05 -2.38
N HIS A 66 -7.06 -21.44 -3.31
CA HIS A 66 -8.51 -21.59 -3.44
C HIS A 66 -8.89 -23.06 -3.73
N GLY A 67 -9.82 -23.57 -2.94
CA GLY A 67 -10.27 -24.97 -3.02
C GLY A 67 -9.26 -25.99 -2.45
N LYS A 68 -8.19 -25.55 -1.81
CA LYS A 68 -7.19 -26.40 -1.14
C LYS A 68 -7.18 -26.13 0.37
N SER A 69 -6.60 -25.02 0.77
CA SER A 69 -6.47 -24.60 2.18
C SER A 69 -7.53 -23.60 2.60
N LEU A 70 -8.12 -22.89 1.65
CA LEU A 70 -9.14 -21.87 1.87
C LEU A 70 -10.12 -21.76 0.68
N ASN A 71 -11.23 -21.04 0.93
CA ASN A 71 -12.12 -20.58 -0.12
C ASN A 71 -11.96 -19.07 -0.29
N PHE A 72 -11.32 -18.64 -1.35
CA PHE A 72 -11.18 -17.22 -1.66
C PHE A 72 -12.53 -16.69 -2.17
N LEU A 73 -13.18 -15.86 -1.39
CA LEU A 73 -14.54 -15.37 -1.67
C LEU A 73 -14.54 -14.19 -2.64
N GLY A 74 -13.52 -13.35 -2.61
CA GLY A 74 -13.41 -12.17 -3.45
C GLY A 74 -12.64 -11.04 -2.78
N VAL A 75 -12.76 -9.84 -3.35
CA VAL A 75 -12.07 -8.64 -2.89
C VAL A 75 -13.10 -7.57 -2.51
N ILE A 76 -12.93 -6.95 -1.37
CA ILE A 76 -13.66 -5.75 -0.98
C ILE A 76 -12.71 -4.58 -1.13
N MET A 77 -13.03 -3.68 -2.04
CA MET A 77 -12.30 -2.43 -2.22
C MET A 77 -12.96 -1.36 -1.36
N SER A 78 -12.13 -0.63 -0.63
CA SER A 78 -12.56 0.52 0.17
C SER A 78 -11.70 1.72 -0.18
N ASN A 79 -12.31 2.87 -0.28
CA ASN A 79 -11.59 4.11 -0.50
C ASN A 79 -11.02 4.66 0.81
N LEU A 80 -9.99 5.48 0.67
CA LEU A 80 -9.41 6.25 1.76
C LEU A 80 -10.21 7.53 1.97
N ASN A 81 -10.65 7.76 3.18
CA ASN A 81 -11.51 8.88 3.51
C ASN A 81 -10.74 9.97 4.27
N VAL A 82 -11.17 11.23 4.11
CA VAL A 82 -10.55 12.36 4.80
C VAL A 82 -11.07 12.50 6.23
N SER A 83 -12.37 12.41 6.43
CA SER A 83 -12.97 12.57 7.76
C SER A 83 -13.08 11.26 8.53
N LEU A 84 -12.88 11.29 9.83
CA LEU A 84 -13.00 10.11 10.69
C LEU A 84 -14.39 9.47 10.62
N GLU A 85 -15.44 10.28 10.50
CA GLU A 85 -16.80 9.76 10.35
C GLU A 85 -16.95 8.91 9.09
N GLN A 86 -16.40 9.38 7.97
CA GLN A 86 -16.43 8.63 6.71
C GLN A 86 -15.57 7.37 6.78
N LYS A 87 -14.41 7.42 7.44
CA LYS A 87 -13.55 6.25 7.68
C LYS A 87 -14.32 5.16 8.42
N ARG A 88 -14.95 5.50 9.54
CA ARG A 88 -15.77 4.59 10.34
C ARG A 88 -16.94 4.02 9.56
N ARG A 89 -17.62 4.85 8.78
CA ARG A 89 -18.74 4.42 7.95
C ARG A 89 -18.31 3.44 6.87
N SER A 90 -17.18 3.67 6.23
CA SER A 90 -16.58 2.76 5.25
C SER A 90 -16.17 1.44 5.92
N ALA A 91 -15.49 1.49 7.05
CA ALA A 91 -15.09 0.32 7.81
C ALA A 91 -16.27 -0.57 8.21
N GLN A 92 -17.34 0.01 8.71
CA GLN A 92 -18.60 -0.71 9.02
C GLN A 92 -19.22 -1.34 7.78
N SER A 93 -19.14 -0.66 6.63
CA SER A 93 -19.64 -1.20 5.37
C SER A 93 -18.81 -2.39 4.90
N VAL A 94 -17.47 -2.31 5.01
CA VAL A 94 -16.54 -3.42 4.71
C VAL A 94 -16.85 -4.63 5.58
N ALA A 95 -16.93 -4.45 6.90
CA ALA A 95 -17.20 -5.53 7.84
C ALA A 95 -18.58 -6.18 7.58
N LYS A 96 -19.59 -5.37 7.28
CA LYS A 96 -20.93 -5.86 6.92
C LYS A 96 -20.90 -6.70 5.63
N MET A 97 -20.18 -6.26 4.61
CA MET A 97 -20.04 -7.03 3.36
C MET A 97 -19.30 -8.35 3.61
N ALA A 98 -18.20 -8.33 4.33
CA ALA A 98 -17.46 -9.54 4.68
C ALA A 98 -18.37 -10.55 5.41
N LYS A 99 -19.16 -10.07 6.35
CA LYS A 99 -20.11 -10.92 7.07
C LYS A 99 -21.22 -11.48 6.18
N LEU A 100 -21.77 -10.68 5.27
CA LEU A 100 -22.79 -11.13 4.32
C LEU A 100 -22.26 -12.17 3.33
N LEU A 101 -20.97 -12.08 2.96
CA LEU A 101 -20.28 -13.06 2.14
C LEU A 101 -19.95 -14.36 2.89
N GLY A 102 -20.12 -14.38 4.22
CA GLY A 102 -19.76 -15.52 5.06
C GLY A 102 -18.26 -15.69 5.25
N ALA A 103 -17.50 -14.60 5.22
CA ALA A 103 -16.07 -14.65 5.44
C ALA A 103 -15.74 -15.00 6.91
N ASP A 104 -14.82 -15.93 7.10
CA ASP A 104 -14.24 -16.28 8.39
C ASP A 104 -12.94 -15.52 8.64
N GLY A 105 -12.25 -15.11 7.58
CA GLY A 105 -11.01 -14.37 7.63
C GLY A 105 -10.89 -13.30 6.56
N ALA A 106 -10.03 -12.32 6.80
CA ALA A 106 -9.69 -11.25 5.86
C ALA A 106 -8.19 -10.96 5.89
N ILE A 107 -7.64 -10.68 4.74
CA ILE A 107 -6.34 -10.04 4.59
C ILE A 107 -6.61 -8.59 4.21
N LEU A 108 -6.18 -7.67 5.03
CA LEU A 108 -6.38 -6.24 4.86
C LEU A 108 -5.05 -5.59 4.47
N ALA A 109 -5.01 -4.95 3.32
CA ALA A 109 -3.86 -4.15 2.90
C ALA A 109 -4.29 -2.69 2.72
N GLU A 110 -3.38 -1.77 2.93
CA GLU A 110 -3.63 -0.35 2.74
C GLU A 110 -2.75 0.25 1.65
N GLU A 111 -3.24 1.32 1.06
CA GLU A 111 -2.47 2.19 0.17
C GLU A 111 -2.05 3.44 0.93
N GLY A 112 -0.74 3.66 1.02
CA GLY A 112 -0.17 4.81 1.73
C GLY A 112 0.00 4.57 3.21
N TYR A 113 0.17 5.64 3.97
CA TYR A 113 0.35 5.68 5.41
C TYR A 113 0.02 7.07 5.95
N GLY A 114 -0.03 7.21 7.27
CA GLY A 114 -0.47 8.45 7.90
C GLY A 114 -1.99 8.51 8.02
N ASN A 115 -2.65 9.34 7.22
CA ASN A 115 -4.11 9.39 7.19
C ASN A 115 -4.77 8.06 6.78
N PRO A 116 -4.25 7.30 5.82
CA PRO A 116 -4.70 5.94 5.52
C PRO A 116 -4.64 4.96 6.68
N ASP A 117 -3.66 5.06 7.58
CA ASP A 117 -3.57 4.16 8.75
C ASP A 117 -4.85 4.14 9.57
N ALA A 118 -5.54 5.28 9.66
CA ALA A 118 -6.81 5.36 10.37
C ALA A 118 -7.94 4.60 9.65
N ASP A 119 -7.98 4.59 8.31
CA ASP A 119 -8.92 3.75 7.55
C ASP A 119 -8.60 2.26 7.77
N PHE A 120 -7.32 1.91 7.73
CA PHE A 120 -6.83 0.56 7.92
C PHE A 120 -7.21 0.01 9.30
N ILE A 121 -6.89 0.75 10.37
CA ILE A 121 -7.20 0.32 11.75
C ILE A 121 -8.70 0.30 12.01
N GLU A 122 -9.48 1.27 11.54
CA GLU A 122 -10.95 1.24 11.69
C GLU A 122 -11.56 0.03 10.95
N CYS A 123 -11.08 -0.31 9.75
CA CYS A 123 -11.50 -1.52 9.04
C CYS A 123 -11.11 -2.80 9.79
N PHE A 124 -9.91 -2.86 10.33
CA PHE A 124 -9.43 -4.00 11.10
C PHE A 124 -10.34 -4.25 12.32
N VAL A 125 -10.57 -3.20 13.10
CA VAL A 125 -11.41 -3.23 14.31
C VAL A 125 -12.84 -3.68 13.99
N GLU A 126 -13.45 -3.14 12.94
CA GLU A 126 -14.82 -3.48 12.56
C GLU A 126 -14.95 -4.91 12.02
N LEU A 127 -13.94 -5.42 11.29
CA LEU A 127 -13.89 -6.82 10.85
C LEU A 127 -13.78 -7.76 12.05
N GLU A 128 -12.88 -7.51 12.99
CA GLU A 128 -12.78 -8.30 14.22
C GLU A 128 -14.04 -8.23 15.09
N ASN A 129 -14.70 -7.07 15.19
CA ASN A 129 -15.99 -6.91 15.84
C ASN A 129 -17.09 -7.76 15.19
N ALA A 130 -17.04 -7.91 13.87
CA ALA A 130 -17.95 -8.77 13.12
C ALA A 130 -17.62 -10.27 13.22
N GLY A 131 -16.52 -10.63 13.88
CA GLY A 131 -16.07 -12.02 14.03
C GLY A 131 -15.32 -12.56 12.81
N VAL A 132 -14.80 -11.67 11.96
CA VAL A 132 -13.91 -12.00 10.84
C VAL A 132 -12.46 -11.86 11.30
N LYS A 133 -11.71 -12.97 11.32
CA LYS A 133 -10.31 -12.95 11.71
C LYS A 133 -9.46 -12.21 10.70
N THR A 134 -8.78 -11.16 11.14
CA THR A 134 -8.12 -10.22 10.24
C THR A 134 -6.60 -10.25 10.41
N VAL A 135 -5.91 -10.26 9.29
CA VAL A 135 -4.46 -10.02 9.22
C VAL A 135 -4.23 -8.79 8.37
N GLY A 136 -3.49 -7.83 8.91
CA GLY A 136 -3.09 -6.63 8.19
C GLY A 136 -1.75 -6.81 7.48
N ILE A 137 -1.61 -6.20 6.31
CA ILE A 137 -0.34 -6.05 5.59
C ILE A 137 -0.15 -4.56 5.36
N THR A 138 0.94 -4.02 5.87
CA THR A 138 1.28 -2.60 5.72
C THR A 138 2.80 -2.41 5.77
N ASN A 139 3.24 -1.20 5.64
CA ASN A 139 4.59 -0.79 5.99
C ASN A 139 4.55 0.08 7.24
N GLU A 140 5.68 0.46 7.75
CA GLU A 140 5.81 1.31 8.92
C GLU A 140 6.55 2.61 8.58
N CYS A 141 6.18 3.68 9.27
CA CYS A 141 6.77 5.00 9.10
C CYS A 141 7.43 5.45 10.41
N THR A 142 8.51 4.76 10.79
CA THR A 142 9.17 4.96 12.09
C THR A 142 10.28 6.02 12.07
N GLY A 143 10.48 6.71 10.94
CA GLY A 143 11.58 7.62 10.73
C GLY A 143 12.90 6.88 10.48
N ARG A 144 13.95 7.60 10.09
CA ARG A 144 15.28 6.99 9.79
C ARG A 144 15.92 6.37 11.02
N ASP A 145 15.61 6.84 12.21
CA ASP A 145 16.14 6.32 13.47
C ASP A 145 15.28 5.18 14.08
N GLY A 146 14.17 4.83 13.43
CA GLY A 146 13.29 3.75 13.84
C GLY A 146 12.56 3.97 15.16
N LYS A 147 12.43 5.22 15.64
CA LYS A 147 11.92 5.50 16.99
C LYS A 147 10.51 6.08 17.01
N SER A 148 10.01 6.55 15.88
CA SER A 148 8.65 7.05 15.79
C SER A 148 7.63 5.92 15.85
N GLN A 149 6.39 6.26 16.18
CA GLN A 149 5.29 5.31 16.15
C GLN A 149 5.12 4.78 14.72
N PRO A 150 5.00 3.46 14.53
CA PRO A 150 4.96 2.86 13.18
C PRO A 150 3.72 3.25 12.38
N LEU A 151 2.57 3.33 13.02
CA LEU A 151 1.30 3.75 12.43
C LEU A 151 0.73 4.93 13.22
N VAL A 152 -0.01 5.79 12.55
CA VAL A 152 -0.62 6.98 13.18
C VAL A 152 -1.73 6.62 14.17
N THR A 153 -2.44 5.53 13.89
CA THR A 153 -3.54 5.04 14.73
C THR A 153 -3.26 3.59 15.13
N LEU A 154 -3.50 3.26 16.39
CA LEU A 154 -3.35 1.92 16.94
C LEU A 154 -4.62 1.51 17.70
N ASP A 155 -4.94 0.23 17.70
CA ASP A 155 -6.01 -0.37 18.49
C ASP A 155 -5.61 -1.79 18.91
N ASP A 156 -5.95 -2.20 20.12
CA ASP A 156 -5.58 -3.53 20.68
C ASP A 156 -6.16 -4.71 19.88
N LYS A 157 -7.21 -4.49 19.11
CA LYS A 157 -7.80 -5.51 18.23
C LYS A 157 -6.98 -5.73 16.96
N ALA A 158 -6.22 -4.73 16.53
CA ALA A 158 -5.33 -4.82 15.39
C ALA A 158 -3.99 -5.46 15.82
N ASN A 159 -4.04 -6.71 16.26
CA ASN A 159 -2.93 -7.43 16.87
C ASN A 159 -2.23 -8.45 15.96
N ALA A 160 -2.63 -8.53 14.70
CA ALA A 160 -2.05 -9.40 13.70
C ALA A 160 -1.70 -8.58 12.44
N ILE A 161 -0.69 -7.73 12.56
CA ILE A 161 -0.21 -6.89 11.46
C ILE A 161 1.18 -7.37 11.06
N VAL A 162 1.35 -7.53 9.77
CA VAL A 162 2.61 -7.86 9.15
C VAL A 162 3.14 -6.61 8.48
N THR A 163 4.32 -6.17 8.87
CA THR A 163 4.96 -5.02 8.23
C THR A 163 5.96 -5.46 7.18
N CYS A 164 6.01 -4.75 6.08
CA CYS A 164 6.99 -4.97 5.01
C CYS A 164 8.26 -4.13 5.20
N GLY A 165 8.38 -3.46 6.33
CA GLY A 165 9.53 -2.69 6.75
C GLY A 165 9.29 -1.19 6.82
N ASN A 166 10.31 -0.48 7.30
CA ASN A 166 10.26 0.96 7.51
C ASN A 166 10.49 1.71 6.20
N VAL A 167 9.54 2.53 5.79
CA VAL A 167 9.64 3.34 4.56
C VAL A 167 10.74 4.39 4.62
N SER A 168 11.10 4.81 5.83
CA SER A 168 12.17 5.80 6.04
C SER A 168 13.56 5.17 6.19
N GLU A 169 13.69 3.85 6.08
CA GLU A 169 14.99 3.17 6.10
C GLU A 169 15.86 3.62 4.94
N LEU A 170 17.12 3.90 5.22
CA LEU A 170 18.09 4.19 4.18
C LEU A 170 18.63 2.90 3.58
N ILE A 171 18.58 2.84 2.26
CA ILE A 171 19.07 1.72 1.46
C ILE A 171 20.34 2.15 0.73
N GLU A 172 21.36 1.32 0.81
CA GLU A 172 22.59 1.48 0.06
C GLU A 172 22.65 0.44 -1.06
N LEU A 173 22.76 0.90 -2.30
CA LEU A 173 22.90 0.07 -3.48
C LEU A 173 24.33 0.17 -4.01
N PRO A 174 24.95 -0.95 -4.40
CA PRO A 174 26.26 -0.92 -5.04
C PRO A 174 26.18 -0.21 -6.40
N PRO A 175 27.32 0.16 -6.98
CA PRO A 175 27.36 0.64 -8.35
C PRO A 175 26.65 -0.32 -9.31
N MET A 176 25.82 0.22 -10.20
CA MET A 176 25.04 -0.56 -11.15
C MET A 176 25.78 -0.75 -12.46
N ASP A 177 25.80 -1.96 -12.98
CA ASP A 177 26.40 -2.28 -14.30
C ASP A 177 25.62 -1.61 -15.44
N VAL A 178 24.30 -1.46 -15.27
CA VAL A 178 23.42 -0.83 -16.25
C VAL A 178 22.45 0.12 -15.54
N VAL A 179 22.41 1.35 -15.99
CA VAL A 179 21.48 2.38 -15.55
C VAL A 179 20.55 2.72 -16.70
N ILE A 180 19.24 2.60 -16.47
CA ILE A 180 18.22 3.06 -17.40
C ILE A 180 17.67 4.39 -16.88
N GLY A 181 17.88 5.46 -17.64
CA GLY A 181 17.53 6.81 -17.25
C GLY A 181 18.72 7.64 -16.80
N GLU A 182 18.44 8.74 -16.13
CA GLU A 182 19.46 9.69 -15.68
C GLU A 182 19.71 9.55 -14.18
N LEU A 183 20.83 8.94 -13.81
CA LEU A 183 21.18 8.71 -12.40
C LEU A 183 21.26 10.02 -11.59
N ALA A 184 21.72 11.11 -12.20
CA ALA A 184 21.80 12.41 -11.54
C ALA A 184 20.43 13.00 -11.17
N ALA A 185 19.34 12.52 -11.75
CA ALA A 185 17.99 12.94 -11.40
C ALA A 185 17.62 12.57 -9.95
N LEU A 186 18.17 11.51 -9.40
CA LEU A 186 17.90 11.08 -8.02
C LEU A 186 18.21 12.17 -6.99
N GLY A 187 19.35 12.86 -7.15
CA GLY A 187 19.72 13.95 -6.25
C GLY A 187 19.07 15.29 -6.61
N ARG A 188 18.82 15.53 -7.91
CA ARG A 188 18.27 16.81 -8.37
C ARG A 188 16.84 17.06 -7.93
N ASP A 189 16.01 16.05 -7.97
CA ASP A 189 14.57 16.18 -7.77
C ASP A 189 14.12 15.90 -6.32
N GLY A 190 15.07 15.68 -5.40
CA GLY A 190 14.78 15.39 -3.99
C GLY A 190 14.06 14.07 -3.75
N LEU A 191 14.05 13.19 -4.74
CA LEU A 191 13.29 11.94 -4.67
C LEU A 191 13.99 10.87 -3.84
N SER A 192 15.31 10.85 -3.82
CA SER A 192 16.10 9.85 -3.11
C SER A 192 16.02 9.99 -1.60
N GLY A 193 15.77 11.19 -1.09
CA GLY A 193 15.62 11.49 0.34
C GLY A 193 14.23 11.24 0.90
N GLY A 194 13.27 10.85 0.06
CA GLY A 194 11.90 10.57 0.50
C GLY A 194 11.29 11.74 1.29
N TRP A 195 10.68 11.44 2.42
CA TRP A 195 10.03 12.44 3.27
C TRP A 195 10.98 13.38 4.00
N GLU A 196 12.18 12.92 4.31
CA GLU A 196 13.14 13.72 5.05
C GLU A 196 14.02 14.60 4.15
N GLY A 197 13.92 14.40 2.84
CA GLY A 197 14.67 15.14 1.85
C GLY A 197 16.15 14.75 1.72
N ASP A 198 16.78 15.16 0.63
CA ASP A 198 18.15 14.80 0.29
C ASP A 198 19.20 15.53 1.12
N GLU A 199 18.89 16.68 1.68
CA GLU A 199 19.84 17.51 2.45
C GLU A 199 20.54 16.73 3.56
N LYS A 200 19.84 15.77 4.18
CA LYS A 200 20.39 14.91 5.22
C LYS A 200 21.19 13.72 4.70
N LEU A 201 21.08 13.40 3.43
CA LEU A 201 21.82 12.30 2.80
C LEU A 201 23.18 12.74 2.24
N GLY A 202 23.35 14.03 1.99
CA GLY A 202 24.44 14.54 1.18
C GLY A 202 24.19 14.24 -0.30
N SER A 203 25.16 13.64 -1.00
CA SER A 203 24.96 13.19 -2.37
C SER A 203 24.34 11.79 -2.38
N SER A 204 23.19 11.66 -3.01
CA SER A 204 22.52 10.36 -3.20
C SER A 204 23.31 9.42 -4.11
N VAL A 205 24.07 9.97 -5.03
CA VAL A 205 25.01 9.24 -5.88
C VAL A 205 26.42 9.55 -5.42
N ARG A 206 27.14 8.54 -4.98
CA ARG A 206 28.52 8.67 -4.49
C ARG A 206 29.53 8.64 -5.65
N GLU A 207 30.76 9.06 -5.37
CA GLU A 207 31.84 9.10 -6.37
C GLU A 207 32.16 7.72 -6.97
N ASP A 208 31.97 6.65 -6.20
CA ASP A 208 32.20 5.29 -6.67
C ASP A 208 31.02 4.71 -7.47
N GLY A 209 29.96 5.51 -7.67
CA GLY A 209 28.73 5.09 -8.36
C GLY A 209 27.74 4.32 -7.50
N SER A 210 28.01 4.12 -6.21
CA SER A 210 27.01 3.60 -5.28
C SER A 210 25.93 4.64 -5.00
N ILE A 211 24.75 4.16 -4.61
CA ILE A 211 23.57 4.99 -4.41
C ILE A 211 23.09 4.81 -2.98
N ILE A 212 22.73 5.89 -2.32
CA ILE A 212 21.99 5.88 -1.07
C ILE A 212 20.65 6.58 -1.27
N LEU A 213 19.58 5.96 -0.83
CA LEU A 213 18.23 6.52 -0.94
C LEU A 213 17.34 6.02 0.17
N GLU A 214 16.24 6.72 0.40
CA GLU A 214 15.21 6.26 1.32
C GLU A 214 14.36 5.18 0.66
N ASN A 215 14.00 4.14 1.40
CA ASN A 215 13.21 3.00 0.93
C ASN A 215 11.92 3.43 0.23
N ASN A 216 11.27 4.47 0.75
CA ASN A 216 10.08 5.08 0.15
C ASN A 216 10.28 5.57 -1.30
N SER A 217 11.50 5.88 -1.70
CA SER A 217 11.82 6.31 -3.06
C SER A 217 11.93 5.15 -4.07
N MET A 218 12.07 3.93 -3.57
CA MET A 218 12.23 2.74 -4.42
C MET A 218 10.93 1.97 -4.66
N PHE A 219 10.07 1.89 -3.65
CA PHE A 219 8.98 0.93 -3.64
C PHE A 219 7.64 1.60 -3.37
N CYS A 220 6.92 1.92 -4.41
CA CYS A 220 5.65 2.63 -4.29
C CYS A 220 4.46 1.72 -4.02
N GLY A 221 4.45 0.49 -4.09
CA GLY A 221 3.30 -0.39 -3.87
C GLY A 221 3.68 -1.79 -3.40
N ASP A 222 4.92 -2.19 -3.63
CA ASP A 222 5.35 -3.55 -3.40
C ASP A 222 5.37 -3.95 -1.92
N GLN A 223 5.64 -2.99 -1.04
CA GLN A 223 5.72 -3.23 0.39
C GLN A 223 4.36 -3.52 1.03
N VAL A 224 3.29 -2.95 0.51
CA VAL A 224 1.94 -3.12 1.07
C VAL A 224 1.20 -4.29 0.44
N CYS A 225 1.61 -4.80 -0.69
CA CYS A 225 0.99 -5.96 -1.32
C CYS A 225 1.86 -7.22 -1.38
N GLY A 226 3.05 -7.18 -0.80
CA GLY A 226 3.93 -8.34 -0.70
C GLY A 226 4.75 -8.65 -1.95
N TRP A 227 5.02 -7.67 -2.78
CA TRP A 227 5.86 -7.81 -3.97
C TRP A 227 7.33 -8.00 -3.64
N SER A 228 7.77 -7.41 -2.55
CA SER A 228 9.15 -7.50 -2.12
C SER A 228 9.50 -8.94 -1.72
N PRO A 229 10.65 -9.47 -2.14
CA PRO A 229 11.15 -10.74 -1.64
C PRO A 229 11.65 -10.66 -0.20
N LYS A 230 11.49 -9.53 0.47
CA LYS A 230 11.80 -9.40 1.89
C LYS A 230 10.95 -10.40 2.66
N THR A 231 11.59 -11.38 3.24
CA THR A 231 10.95 -12.32 4.15
C THR A 231 10.63 -11.59 5.44
N MET A 232 9.38 -11.69 5.85
CA MET A 232 9.00 -11.26 7.18
C MET A 232 9.59 -12.24 8.18
N ALA A 233 10.35 -11.73 9.11
CA ALA A 233 10.80 -12.51 10.26
C ALA A 233 9.75 -12.34 11.35
N GLU A 234 9.26 -13.45 11.86
CA GLU A 234 8.53 -13.50 13.11
C GLU A 234 9.54 -13.29 14.24
N PHE A 235 9.32 -12.32 15.11
CA PHE A 235 10.15 -12.06 16.30
C PHE A 235 9.42 -12.49 17.55
#